data_a10f1e29cd33b94212407bef3d760dc0
#
_entry.id   a10f1e29cd33b94212407bef3d760dc0
#
_cell.length_a   1.000
_cell.length_b   1.000
_cell.length_c   1.000
_cell.angle_alpha   90.00
_cell.angle_beta   90.00
_cell.angle_gamma   90.00
#
_symmetry.space_group_name_H-M   'P 1'
#
loop_
_entity.id
_entity.type
_entity.pdbx_description
1 polymer ?
#
loop_
_entity_poly.entity_id
_entity_poly.type
_entity_poly.pdbx_seq_one_letter_code
_entity_poly.pdbx_strand_id
1 'polypeptide(L)'
;MAAHHLHAGIPHAAAHTAPARAAFLARFEREVDPDGVLDPRERARRAEHARKAYFLRLALASAHARGARRANGRPGPTAER
;
A
#
# COMPACT_ATOMS: atom_id res chain seq x y z
N MET A 1 -10.88 12.49 29.20
CA MET A 1 -10.96 12.59 28.66
C MET A 1 -10.77 12.79 27.78
N ALA A 2 -10.78 12.80 27.75
CA ALA A 2 -10.79 13.07 26.90
C ALA A 2 -10.33 12.86 26.06
N ALA A 3 -9.95 12.54 26.16
CA ALA A 3 -9.56 12.45 25.33
C ALA A 3 -9.72 11.85 24.51
N HIS A 4 -10.04 11.51 24.83
CA HIS A 4 -10.28 11.14 24.09
C HIS A 4 -10.60 11.25 23.17
N HIS A 5 -10.81 11.50 23.10
CA HIS A 5 -11.33 11.76 22.25
C HIS A 5 -10.95 12.14 21.34
N LEU A 6 -10.41 12.32 21.31
CA LEU A 6 -10.05 12.76 20.56
C LEU A 6 -9.87 12.52 19.58
N HIS A 7 -9.74 12.09 19.41
CA HIS A 7 -9.61 11.80 18.58
C HIS A 7 -10.03 11.87 17.70
N ALA A 8 -10.19 12.01 17.97
CA ALA A 8 -10.97 11.86 17.10
C ALA A 8 -10.47 12.11 15.89
N GLY A 9 -9.94 12.39 15.80
CA GLY A 9 -9.66 12.43 14.90
C GLY A 9 -8.97 12.74 13.84
N ILE A 10 -9.02 13.51 13.41
CA ILE A 10 -8.56 13.99 12.37
C ILE A 10 -7.17 14.15 12.27
N PRO A 11 -6.61 14.82 13.07
CA PRO A 11 -5.24 14.96 12.99
C PRO A 11 -4.68 13.67 13.15
N HIS A 12 -5.48 12.85 13.65
CA HIS A 12 -4.93 11.66 13.83
C HIS A 12 -4.86 10.86 12.67
N ALA A 13 -5.41 11.20 11.63
CA ALA A 13 -5.21 10.47 10.44
C ALA A 13 -3.73 10.47 10.14
N ALA A 14 -3.08 11.58 10.26
CA ALA A 14 -1.67 11.64 10.01
C ALA A 14 -0.89 10.92 11.08
N ALA A 15 -1.31 11.04 12.31
CA ALA A 15 -0.63 10.37 13.38
C ALA A 15 -0.76 8.86 13.24
N HIS A 16 -1.91 8.38 12.77
CA HIS A 16 -2.10 7.01 12.52
C HIS A 16 -1.23 6.54 11.39
N THR A 17 -1.14 7.28 10.33
CA THR A 17 -0.41 6.81 9.16
C THR A 17 1.08 6.82 9.38
N ALA A 18 1.61 7.66 10.27
CA ALA A 18 3.04 7.68 10.48
C ALA A 18 3.58 6.38 11.05
N PRO A 19 3.00 5.84 12.14
CA PRO A 19 3.48 4.55 12.62
C PRO A 19 3.21 3.42 11.65
N ALA A 20 2.08 3.46 10.97
CA ALA A 20 1.75 2.42 9.99
C ALA A 20 2.72 2.46 8.83
N ARG A 21 3.09 3.64 8.40
CA ARG A 21 4.03 3.79 7.32
C ARG A 21 5.40 3.29 7.73
N ALA A 22 5.81 3.59 8.97
CA ALA A 22 7.09 3.12 9.46
C ALA A 22 7.12 1.60 9.54
N ALA A 23 6.04 0.99 10.01
CA ALA A 23 5.95 -0.45 10.08
C ALA A 23 5.98 -1.08 8.69
N PHE A 24 5.33 -0.44 7.76
CA PHE A 24 5.27 -0.91 6.39
C PHE A 24 6.66 -0.87 5.77
N LEU A 25 7.38 0.22 5.95
CA LEU A 25 8.73 0.32 5.44
C LEU A 25 9.66 -0.68 6.10
N ALA A 26 9.51 -0.89 7.39
CA ALA A 26 10.31 -1.86 8.10
C ALA A 26 10.11 -3.25 7.54
N ARG A 27 8.89 -3.55 7.11
CA ARG A 27 8.60 -4.82 6.49
C ARG A 27 9.43 -5.01 5.22
N PHE A 28 9.52 -3.97 4.40
CA PHE A 28 10.29 -4.06 3.18
C PHE A 28 11.78 -4.16 3.47
N GLU A 29 12.24 -3.50 4.52
CA GLU A 29 13.63 -3.63 4.90
C GLU A 29 13.96 -5.06 5.31
N ARG A 30 13.04 -5.70 6.00
CA ARG A 30 13.25 -7.10 6.36
C ARG A 30 13.22 -8.01 5.14
N GLU A 31 12.40 -7.67 4.16
CA GLU A 31 12.34 -8.47 2.95
C GLU A 31 13.60 -8.38 2.12
N VAL A 32 14.18 -7.20 2.01
CA VAL A 32 15.37 -7.04 1.19
C VAL A 32 16.65 -7.40 1.93
N ASP A 33 16.59 -7.46 3.25
CA ASP A 33 17.79 -7.71 4.04
C ASP A 33 17.40 -8.51 5.27
N PRO A 34 16.94 -9.76 5.08
CA PRO A 34 16.47 -10.54 6.19
C PRO A 34 17.53 -10.81 7.26
N ASP A 35 18.79 -10.84 6.86
CA ASP A 35 19.86 -11.07 7.82
C ASP A 35 20.47 -9.82 8.39
N GLY A 36 20.04 -8.68 7.93
CA GLY A 36 20.53 -7.42 8.44
C GLY A 36 22.00 -7.19 8.15
N VAL A 37 22.45 -7.61 6.97
CA VAL A 37 23.85 -7.47 6.63
C VAL A 37 24.17 -6.31 5.74
N LEU A 38 23.17 -5.68 5.16
CA LEU A 38 23.40 -4.56 4.27
C LEU A 38 23.65 -3.29 5.08
N ASP A 39 24.43 -2.41 4.49
CA ASP A 39 24.59 -1.08 5.03
C ASP A 39 23.20 -0.45 5.16
N PRO A 40 22.94 0.30 6.24
CA PRO A 40 21.60 0.87 6.42
C PRO A 40 21.12 1.73 5.27
N ARG A 41 22.00 2.46 4.62
CA ARG A 41 21.62 3.27 3.49
C ARG A 41 21.23 2.42 2.31
N GLU A 42 21.98 1.38 2.06
CA GLU A 42 21.68 0.47 0.97
C GLU A 42 20.39 -0.31 1.25
N ARG A 43 20.17 -0.69 2.50
CA ARG A 43 18.96 -1.37 2.88
C ARG A 43 17.74 -0.47 2.65
N ALA A 44 17.86 0.79 3.04
CA ALA A 44 16.77 1.74 2.84
C ALA A 44 16.48 1.95 1.36
N ARG A 45 17.51 2.01 0.55
CA ARG A 45 17.35 2.20 -0.88
C ARG A 45 16.62 1.01 -1.49
N ARG A 46 17.02 -0.18 -1.12
CA ARG A 46 16.38 -1.38 -1.67
C ARG A 46 14.96 -1.55 -1.16
N ALA A 47 14.73 -1.17 0.09
CA ALA A 47 13.38 -1.23 0.64
C ALA A 47 12.46 -0.24 -0.08
N GLU A 48 12.98 0.91 -0.42
CA GLU A 48 12.19 1.89 -1.15
C GLU A 48 11.84 1.40 -2.55
N HIS A 49 12.77 0.75 -3.22
CA HIS A 49 12.49 0.15 -4.51
C HIS A 49 11.44 -0.95 -4.39
N ALA A 50 11.55 -1.77 -3.36
CA ALA A 50 10.60 -2.85 -3.15
C ALA A 50 9.21 -2.29 -2.85
N ARG A 51 9.15 -1.21 -2.09
CA ARG A 51 7.89 -0.56 -1.77
C ARG A 51 7.22 -0.02 -3.03
N LYS A 52 7.99 0.64 -3.88
CA LYS A 52 7.45 1.18 -5.11
C LYS A 52 6.95 0.06 -6.03
N ALA A 53 7.72 -1.02 -6.11
CA ALA A 53 7.31 -2.14 -6.92
C ALA A 53 6.02 -2.77 -6.39
N TYR A 54 5.89 -2.85 -5.08
CA TYR A 54 4.70 -3.37 -4.46
C TYR A 54 3.48 -2.53 -4.83
N PHE A 55 3.58 -1.23 -4.71
CA PHE A 55 2.46 -0.36 -5.03
C PHE A 55 2.14 -0.38 -6.52
N LEU A 56 3.14 -0.51 -7.35
CA LEU A 56 2.90 -0.60 -8.78
C LEU A 56 2.13 -1.88 -9.10
N ARG A 57 2.52 -3.00 -8.51
CA ARG A 57 1.81 -4.25 -8.72
C ARG A 57 0.38 -4.15 -8.21
N LEU A 58 0.20 -3.49 -7.08
CA LEU A 58 -1.12 -3.32 -6.52
C LEU A 58 -1.99 -2.46 -7.43
N ALA A 59 -1.41 -1.41 -7.97
CA ALA A 59 -2.15 -0.53 -8.88
C ALA A 59 -2.54 -1.27 -10.15
N LEU A 60 -1.63 -2.08 -10.67
CA LEU A 60 -1.93 -2.86 -11.86
C LEU A 60 -3.01 -3.90 -11.59
N ALA A 61 -2.93 -4.56 -10.44
CA ALA A 61 -3.94 -5.53 -10.08
C ALA A 61 -5.30 -4.86 -9.92
N SER A 62 -5.33 -3.68 -9.32
CA SER A 62 -6.57 -2.95 -9.17
C SER A 62 -7.12 -2.52 -10.52
N ALA A 63 -6.26 -2.09 -11.40
CA ALA A 63 -6.71 -1.68 -12.74
C ALA A 63 -7.27 -2.88 -13.50
N HIS A 64 -6.61 -4.02 -13.37
CA HIS A 64 -7.09 -5.22 -14.02
C HIS A 64 -8.45 -5.64 -13.45
N ALA A 65 -8.61 -5.56 -12.15
CA ALA A 65 -9.85 -5.92 -11.52
C ALA A 65 -10.99 -5.00 -11.98
N ARG A 66 -10.70 -3.72 -12.07
CA ARG A 66 -11.69 -2.76 -12.53
C ARG A 66 -12.05 -3.00 -13.98
N GLY A 67 -11.05 -3.30 -14.80
CA GLY A 67 -11.28 -3.60 -16.19
C GLY A 67 -12.11 -4.84 -16.37
N ALA A 68 -11.81 -5.88 -15.61
CA ALA A 68 -12.57 -7.11 -15.69
C ALA A 68 -14.00 -6.89 -15.24
N ARG A 69 -14.18 -6.13 -14.16
CA ARG A 69 -15.52 -5.85 -13.70
C ARG A 69 -16.29 -5.05 -14.72
N ARG A 70 -15.66 -4.08 -15.34
CA ARG A 70 -16.31 -3.29 -16.35
C ARG A 70 -16.69 -4.13 -17.54
N ALA A 71 -15.83 -5.00 -17.97
CA ALA A 71 -16.10 -5.87 -19.09
C ALA A 71 -17.23 -6.82 -18.77
N ASN A 72 -17.21 -7.39 -17.60
CA ASN A 72 -18.24 -8.34 -17.23
C ASN A 72 -19.56 -7.68 -16.93
N GLY A 73 -19.53 -6.50 -16.42
CA GLY A 73 -20.74 -5.83 -16.07
C GLY A 73 -21.39 -5.09 -17.20
N ARG A 74 -20.77 -5.05 -18.37
CA ARG A 74 -21.31 -4.34 -19.46
C ARG A 74 -22.43 -5.06 -20.03
N PRO A 75 -23.59 -4.56 -19.93
CA PRO A 75 -24.75 -5.30 -20.41
C PRO A 75 -24.95 -5.17 -21.88
N GLY A 76 -24.73 -4.07 -22.32
CA GLY A 76 -25.03 -3.75 -23.61
C GLY A 76 -24.90 -4.73 -24.69
N PRO A 77 -23.79 -4.90 -25.18
CA PRO A 77 -23.63 -5.69 -26.34
C PRO A 77 -24.13 -7.05 -26.18
N THR A 78 -23.88 -7.58 -25.08
CA THR A 78 -24.26 -8.88 -24.89
C THR A 78 -25.68 -8.99 -24.79
N ALA A 79 -26.20 -8.18 -24.04
CA ALA A 79 -27.57 -8.27 -23.75
C ALA A 79 -28.36 -8.17 -24.95
N GLU A 80 -27.99 -7.42 -25.83
CA GLU A 80 -28.78 -7.28 -26.92
C GLU A 80 -28.76 -8.26 -27.78
N ARG A 81 -28.02 -9.01 -27.62
CA ARG A 81 -28.04 -9.97 -28.52
C ARG A 81 -28.68 -11.04 -28.12
#